data_308e4b42cc773c2a5322e7c4a7ee484d
#
_entry.id   308e4b42cc773c2a5322e7c4a7ee484d
#
_cell.length_a   1.000
_cell.length_b   1.000
_cell.length_c   1.000
_cell.angle_alpha   90.00
_cell.angle_beta   90.00
_cell.angle_gamma   90.00
#
_symmetry.space_group_name_H-M   'P 1'
#
loop_
_entity.id
_entity.type
_entity.pdbx_description
1 polymer ?
#
loop_
_entity_poly.entity_id
_entity_poly.type
_entity_poly.pdbx_seq_one_letter_code
_entity_poly.pdbx_strand_id
1 'polypeptide(L)'
;TELDVSVLPNAWKYRTASIEERYELAQDLNPYEKDIPNNVLIEQSERYRDIFQLFLKYDDVVERVTFWGVWDGNSWRDYKPMSGRTDYPLLFGRSFEKKLSYETVIKLAK
;
A
#
# COMPACT_ATOMS: atom_id res chain seq x y z
N THR A 1 1.68 -11.51 9.38
CA THR A 1 2.18 -12.12 8.18
C THR A 1 1.43 -11.74 6.91
N GLU A 2 0.40 -10.93 7.01
CA GLU A 2 -0.21 -10.28 5.86
C GLU A 2 0.51 -8.96 5.61
N LEU A 3 0.92 -8.73 4.36
CA LEU A 3 1.70 -7.56 4.00
C LEU A 3 0.97 -6.72 2.96
N ASP A 4 0.86 -5.45 3.24
CA ASP A 4 0.61 -4.39 2.26
C ASP A 4 1.34 -3.12 2.72
N VAL A 5 1.60 -2.21 1.78
CA VAL A 5 2.33 -0.96 2.08
C VAL A 5 1.51 0.20 1.54
N SER A 6 0.73 0.80 2.43
CA SER A 6 -0.10 1.96 2.08
C SER A 6 0.76 3.15 1.67
N VAL A 7 0.30 3.90 0.68
CA VAL A 7 0.91 5.17 0.25
C VAL A 7 0.16 6.38 0.79
N LEU A 8 -0.94 6.15 1.52
CA LEU A 8 -1.79 7.22 2.02
C LEU A 8 -1.32 7.73 3.40
N PRO A 9 -1.65 8.98 3.74
CA PRO A 9 -1.42 9.49 5.08
C PRO A 9 -2.15 8.65 6.13
N ASN A 10 -1.57 8.53 7.32
CA ASN A 10 -2.16 7.79 8.43
C ASN A 10 -3.46 8.46 8.88
N ALA A 11 -4.55 7.70 8.90
CA ALA A 11 -5.87 8.21 9.24
C ALA A 11 -6.54 7.44 10.37
N TRP A 12 -5.79 6.64 11.13
CA TRP A 12 -6.37 5.82 12.21
C TRP A 12 -7.06 6.63 13.29
N LYS A 13 -6.58 7.85 13.58
CA LYS A 13 -7.22 8.75 14.55
C LYS A 13 -8.59 9.26 14.09
N TYR A 14 -8.89 9.14 12.79
CA TYR A 14 -10.16 9.59 12.20
C TYR A 14 -11.10 8.43 11.88
N ARG A 15 -10.82 7.21 12.38
CA ARG A 15 -11.61 6.01 12.04
C ARG A 15 -13.08 6.10 12.41
N THR A 16 -13.42 6.96 13.40
CA THR A 16 -14.77 7.20 13.84
C THR A 16 -15.31 8.57 13.41
N ALA A 17 -14.62 9.24 12.47
CA ALA A 17 -15.01 10.57 12.03
C ALA A 17 -16.40 10.55 11.37
N SER A 18 -17.16 11.63 11.56
CA SER A 18 -18.45 11.83 10.91
C SER A 18 -18.28 11.98 9.39
N ILE A 19 -19.40 11.90 8.66
CA ILE A 19 -19.39 12.10 7.20
C ILE A 19 -18.86 13.50 6.87
N GLU A 20 -19.26 14.50 7.64
CA GLU A 20 -18.81 15.90 7.44
C GLU A 20 -17.32 16.05 7.67
N GLU A 21 -16.80 15.48 8.76
CA GLU A 21 -15.36 15.50 9.06
C GLU A 21 -14.56 14.81 7.96
N ARG A 22 -15.03 13.67 7.46
CA ARG A 22 -14.39 12.95 6.36
C ARG A 22 -14.38 13.77 5.08
N TYR A 23 -15.47 14.51 4.82
CA TYR A 23 -15.54 15.39 3.65
C TYR A 23 -14.52 16.52 3.73
N GLU A 24 -14.39 17.15 4.89
CA GLU A 24 -13.41 18.22 5.11
C GLU A 24 -11.97 17.73 4.97
N LEU A 25 -11.69 16.49 5.38
CA LEU A 25 -10.37 15.92 5.37
C LEU A 25 -10.05 15.18 4.06
N ALA A 26 -11.00 15.08 3.13
CA ALA A 26 -10.88 14.21 1.97
C ALA A 26 -9.64 14.50 1.12
N GLN A 27 -9.31 15.77 0.87
CA GLN A 27 -8.14 16.12 0.07
C GLN A 27 -6.83 15.74 0.75
N ASP A 28 -6.74 15.93 2.06
CA ASP A 28 -5.52 15.64 2.81
C ASP A 28 -5.32 14.13 3.03
N LEU A 29 -6.42 13.39 3.19
CA LEU A 29 -6.37 11.97 3.52
C LEU A 29 -6.56 11.06 2.31
N ASN A 30 -6.90 11.59 1.16
CA ASN A 30 -7.08 10.85 -0.09
C ASN A 30 -6.43 11.59 -1.27
N PRO A 31 -5.10 11.81 -1.22
CA PRO A 31 -4.44 12.65 -2.23
C PRO A 31 -4.33 12.03 -3.62
N TYR A 32 -4.50 10.71 -3.75
CA TYR A 32 -4.26 9.99 -5.00
C TYR A 32 -5.53 9.38 -5.58
N GLU A 33 -6.67 10.05 -5.39
CA GLU A 33 -7.98 9.56 -5.86
C GLU A 33 -7.99 9.27 -7.36
N LYS A 34 -7.36 10.11 -8.17
CA LYS A 34 -7.35 9.97 -9.62
C LYS A 34 -6.13 9.24 -10.14
N ASP A 35 -4.98 9.51 -9.57
CA ASP A 35 -3.71 8.94 -10.02
C ASP A 35 -2.67 9.07 -8.92
N ILE A 36 -1.63 8.25 -9.02
CA ILE A 36 -0.52 8.25 -8.07
C ILE A 36 0.75 8.77 -8.75
N PRO A 37 1.44 9.78 -8.17
CA PRO A 37 2.68 10.29 -8.75
C PRO A 37 3.79 9.23 -8.77
N ASN A 38 4.64 9.30 -9.79
CA ASN A 38 5.73 8.34 -9.94
C ASN A 38 6.70 8.34 -8.76
N ASN A 39 6.98 9.51 -8.18
CA ASN A 39 7.86 9.58 -7.00
C ASN A 39 7.31 8.80 -5.81
N VAL A 40 6.00 8.74 -5.64
CA VAL A 40 5.36 7.96 -4.57
C VAL A 40 5.50 6.46 -4.85
N LEU A 41 5.35 6.05 -6.11
CA LEU A 41 5.59 4.65 -6.51
C LEU A 41 7.05 4.23 -6.26
N ILE A 42 7.99 5.12 -6.51
CA ILE A 42 9.42 4.87 -6.23
C ILE A 42 9.64 4.69 -4.74
N GLU A 43 9.11 5.57 -3.92
CA GLU A 43 9.22 5.47 -2.46
C GLU A 43 8.61 4.18 -1.94
N GLN A 44 7.45 3.78 -2.46
CA GLN A 44 6.82 2.51 -2.11
C GLN A 44 7.70 1.32 -2.48
N SER A 45 8.29 1.33 -3.67
CA SER A 45 9.17 0.25 -4.12
C SER A 45 10.40 0.14 -3.22
N GLU A 46 10.96 1.26 -2.79
CA GLU A 46 12.09 1.29 -1.86
C GLU A 46 11.69 0.73 -0.49
N ARG A 47 10.49 1.04 -0.01
CA ARG A 47 9.96 0.50 1.24
C ARG A 47 9.77 -1.01 1.16
N TYR A 48 9.22 -1.51 0.06
CA TYR A 48 9.12 -2.94 -0.18
C TYR A 48 10.50 -3.60 -0.22
N ARG A 49 11.48 -2.98 -0.89
CA ARG A 49 12.84 -3.49 -0.93
C ARG A 49 13.42 -3.62 0.48
N ASP A 50 13.30 -2.59 1.30
CA ASP A 50 13.83 -2.60 2.66
C ASP A 50 13.19 -3.70 3.51
N ILE A 51 11.88 -3.87 3.40
CA ILE A 51 11.14 -4.91 4.13
C ILE A 51 11.61 -6.30 3.69
N PHE A 52 11.69 -6.55 2.39
CA PHE A 52 12.10 -7.86 1.88
C PHE A 52 13.57 -8.17 2.12
N GLN A 53 14.43 -7.15 2.14
CA GLN A 53 15.83 -7.35 2.55
C GLN A 53 15.92 -7.82 3.99
N LEU A 54 15.08 -7.30 4.88
CA LEU A 54 15.01 -7.80 6.26
C LEU A 54 14.50 -9.24 6.31
N PHE A 55 13.50 -9.59 5.51
CA PHE A 55 13.00 -10.97 5.44
C PHE A 55 14.08 -11.93 4.98
N LEU A 56 14.88 -11.54 3.97
CA LEU A 56 15.99 -12.36 3.48
C LEU A 56 17.11 -12.50 4.50
N LYS A 57 17.38 -11.44 5.25
CA LYS A 57 18.38 -11.48 6.32
C LYS A 57 18.01 -12.46 7.44
N TYR A 58 16.71 -12.59 7.70
CA TYR A 58 16.17 -13.47 8.74
C TYR A 58 15.41 -14.64 8.16
N ASP A 59 15.88 -15.20 7.04
CA ASP A 59 15.22 -16.26 6.31
C ASP A 59 15.13 -17.58 7.11
N ASP A 60 15.95 -17.74 8.13
CA ASP A 60 15.88 -18.86 9.07
C ASP A 60 14.64 -18.79 9.98
N VAL A 61 14.03 -17.61 10.11
CA VAL A 61 12.83 -17.37 10.93
C VAL A 61 11.59 -17.11 10.08
N VAL A 62 11.74 -16.39 8.97
CA VAL A 62 10.64 -16.02 8.07
C VAL A 62 10.44 -17.11 7.02
N GLU A 63 9.38 -17.90 7.16
CA GLU A 63 9.10 -19.02 6.24
C GLU A 63 8.42 -18.55 4.96
N ARG A 64 7.50 -17.57 5.06
CA ARG A 64 6.78 -17.05 3.90
C ARG A 64 6.24 -15.65 4.18
N VAL A 65 5.91 -14.95 3.12
CA VAL A 65 5.24 -13.65 3.16
C VAL A 65 3.95 -13.75 2.36
N THR A 66 2.84 -13.35 2.96
CA THR A 66 1.53 -13.35 2.32
C THR A 66 1.09 -11.90 2.11
N PHE A 67 0.84 -11.51 0.85
CA PHE A 67 0.27 -10.22 0.54
C PHE A 67 -1.22 -10.21 0.87
N TRP A 68 -1.70 -9.10 1.44
CA TRP A 68 -3.10 -8.99 1.82
C TRP A 68 -3.93 -8.43 0.67
N GLY A 69 -3.93 -9.16 -0.42
CA GLY A 69 -4.66 -8.84 -1.64
C GLY A 69 -3.81 -9.04 -2.89
N VAL A 70 -4.44 -9.01 -4.06
CA VAL A 70 -3.80 -9.22 -5.35
C VAL A 70 -3.50 -7.90 -6.03
N TRP A 71 -4.48 -6.99 -6.11
CA TRP A 71 -4.35 -5.75 -6.85
C TRP A 71 -4.97 -4.57 -6.09
N ASP A 72 -4.51 -3.37 -6.42
CA ASP A 72 -4.86 -2.16 -5.68
C ASP A 72 -6.36 -1.84 -5.72
N GLY A 73 -7.06 -2.26 -6.76
CA GLY A 73 -8.49 -2.01 -6.89
C GLY A 73 -9.37 -2.80 -5.94
N ASN A 74 -8.81 -3.81 -5.26
CA ASN A 74 -9.55 -4.62 -4.30
C ASN A 74 -8.69 -4.79 -3.04
N SER A 75 -8.56 -3.73 -2.26
CA SER A 75 -7.78 -3.71 -1.04
C SER A 75 -8.66 -3.27 0.14
N TRP A 76 -8.45 -3.89 1.30
CA TRP A 76 -9.13 -3.47 2.53
C TRP A 76 -8.76 -2.04 2.92
N ARG A 77 -7.63 -1.54 2.47
CA ARG A 77 -7.13 -0.19 2.73
C ARG A 77 -8.03 0.90 2.14
N ASP A 78 -8.84 0.56 1.14
CA ASP A 78 -9.82 1.50 0.60
C ASP A 78 -10.98 1.76 1.58
N TYR A 79 -11.15 0.89 2.56
CA TYR A 79 -12.22 0.97 3.56
C TYR A 79 -11.73 1.26 4.97
N LYS A 80 -10.52 0.90 5.31
CA LYS A 80 -9.95 1.06 6.64
C LYS A 80 -8.65 1.86 6.58
N PRO A 81 -8.42 2.77 7.53
CA PRO A 81 -9.27 3.14 8.67
C PRO A 81 -10.48 3.99 8.31
N MET A 82 -10.56 4.49 7.08
CA MET A 82 -11.68 5.31 6.58
C MET A 82 -12.11 4.81 5.20
N SER A 83 -13.43 4.68 4.99
CA SER A 83 -13.99 4.33 3.68
C SER A 83 -13.81 5.46 2.67
N GLY A 84 -13.72 5.10 1.39
CA GLY A 84 -13.72 6.04 0.28
C GLY A 84 -12.35 6.57 -0.10
N ARG A 85 -11.28 6.08 0.50
CA ARG A 85 -9.92 6.43 0.11
C ARG A 85 -9.44 5.51 -1.01
N THR A 86 -8.58 6.07 -1.87
CA THR A 86 -7.96 5.32 -2.96
C THR A 86 -6.51 5.04 -2.60
N ASP A 87 -6.22 3.82 -2.17
CA ASP A 87 -4.87 3.39 -1.83
C ASP A 87 -4.27 2.54 -2.95
N TYR A 88 -2.96 2.39 -2.92
CA TYR A 88 -2.18 1.62 -3.89
C TYR A 88 -1.17 0.73 -3.15
N PRO A 89 -1.64 -0.16 -2.25
CA PRO A 89 -0.73 -0.82 -1.31
C PRO A 89 -0.06 -2.09 -1.82
N LEU A 90 -0.48 -2.61 -2.97
CA LEU A 90 -0.10 -3.95 -3.42
C LEU A 90 0.88 -3.90 -4.61
N LEU A 91 1.20 -5.06 -5.16
CA LEU A 91 2.18 -5.19 -6.25
C LEU A 91 1.59 -4.98 -7.63
N PHE A 92 0.28 -5.18 -7.80
CA PHE A 92 -0.43 -4.91 -9.05
C PHE A 92 -1.31 -3.68 -8.88
N GLY A 93 -1.31 -2.83 -9.90
CA GLY A 93 -2.08 -1.59 -9.88
C GLY A 93 -3.55 -1.76 -10.17
N ARG A 94 -4.27 -0.64 -10.23
CA ARG A 94 -5.73 -0.64 -10.45
C ARG A 94 -6.16 -1.09 -11.84
N SER A 95 -5.23 -1.14 -12.79
CA SER A 95 -5.43 -1.73 -14.12
C SER A 95 -4.74 -3.08 -14.28
N PHE A 96 -4.44 -3.74 -13.17
CA PHE A 96 -3.73 -5.03 -13.10
C PHE A 96 -2.29 -4.97 -13.64
N GLU A 97 -1.72 -3.77 -13.83
CA GLU A 97 -0.35 -3.61 -14.27
C GLU A 97 0.64 -3.96 -13.15
N LYS A 98 1.81 -4.45 -13.54
CA LYS A 98 2.92 -4.68 -12.60
C LYS A 98 3.49 -3.33 -12.17
N LYS A 99 3.57 -3.11 -10.88
CA LYS A 99 4.09 -1.87 -10.31
C LYS A 99 5.62 -1.95 -10.12
N LEU A 100 6.25 -0.82 -9.83
CA LEU A 100 7.67 -0.80 -9.46
C LEU A 100 7.95 -1.70 -8.27
N SER A 101 7.03 -1.75 -7.30
CA SER A 101 7.13 -2.63 -6.14
C SER A 101 7.18 -4.11 -6.55
N TYR A 102 6.40 -4.51 -7.55
CA TYR A 102 6.45 -5.87 -8.11
C TYR A 102 7.86 -6.18 -8.65
N GLU A 103 8.38 -5.30 -9.51
CA GLU A 103 9.71 -5.49 -10.11
C GLU A 103 10.80 -5.57 -9.04
N THR A 104 10.72 -4.73 -8.03
CA THR A 104 11.68 -4.69 -6.93
C THR A 104 11.68 -6.00 -6.14
N VAL A 105 10.50 -6.50 -5.78
CA VAL A 105 10.36 -7.75 -5.01
C VAL A 105 10.86 -8.95 -5.83
N ILE A 106 10.51 -9.02 -7.10
CA ILE A 106 10.92 -10.13 -7.98
C ILE A 106 12.44 -10.15 -8.16
N LYS A 107 13.08 -9.00 -8.29
CA LYS A 107 14.54 -8.93 -8.40
C LYS A 107 15.24 -9.45 -7.16
N LEU A 108 14.70 -9.18 -5.98
CA LEU A 108 15.26 -9.66 -4.72
C LEU A 108 15.08 -11.18 -4.56
N ALA A 109 14.04 -11.74 -5.14
CA ALA A 109 13.74 -13.18 -5.06
C ALA A 109 14.69 -14.04 -5.91
N LYS A 110 15.46 -13.42 -6.77
CA LYS A 110 16.46 -14.10 -7.63
C LYS A 110 17.89 -13.93 -7.05
#